data_19a032db93aa978e4259a08473696f0b
#
_entry.id   19a032db93aa978e4259a08473696f0b
#
_cell.length_a   1.000
_cell.length_b   1.000
_cell.length_c   1.000
_cell.angle_alpha   90.00
_cell.angle_beta   90.00
_cell.angle_gamma   90.00
#
_symmetry.space_group_name_H-M   'P 1'
#
loop_
_entity.id
_entity.type
_entity.pdbx_description
1 polymer ?
#
loop_
_entity_poly.entity_id
_entity_poly.type
_entity_poly.pdbx_seq_one_letter_code
_entity_poly.pdbx_strand_id
1 'polypeptide(L)'
;AWSHLETNEFGTNEFVAFARKVGTEPYFAVNLGTGSIVEAQSWVEYCNVKEGPYYAELRRKHGYPEPHNIKYWGLGNEMDGDWQMGQLSAEDYVKKAREAAKLMRSTSPDIKLIASGSSNYSGGADPYHWNATILAGLKGYIDYIALHMYVGNYRDNYYDFLATPLQMDERTQIVKGMILREKSYRPVYIAWDEYNVWYRARSGDDVVGTRALEERYNLEDALVITGFLNCFVRNADIVKMANMAQLVNVIAPIFTEGDDLFLQTIYYPLQMFSNNMKGESLDVFVDSPVYNTSPRF
;
A
#
# COMPACT_ATOMS: atom_id res chain seq x y z
N ALA A 1 -10.05 14.24 3.47
CA ALA A 1 -8.73 13.93 3.96
C ALA A 1 -7.66 14.77 3.27
N TRP A 2 -7.75 14.95 1.95
CA TRP A 2 -6.74 15.64 1.13
C TRP A 2 -7.05 17.12 0.89
N SER A 3 -7.85 17.75 1.75
CA SER A 3 -8.27 19.17 1.66
C SER A 3 -8.83 19.56 0.28
N HIS A 4 -9.46 18.60 -0.38
CA HIS A 4 -10.06 18.74 -1.71
C HIS A 4 -11.53 18.29 -1.70
N LEU A 5 -12.32 18.83 -2.63
CA LEU A 5 -13.71 18.43 -2.83
C LEU A 5 -13.77 17.10 -3.61
N GLU A 6 -14.34 16.08 -2.98
CA GLU A 6 -14.62 14.80 -3.63
C GLU A 6 -15.98 14.87 -4.34
N THR A 7 -15.99 14.60 -5.64
CA THR A 7 -17.22 14.64 -6.46
C THR A 7 -17.99 13.33 -6.40
N ASN A 8 -17.37 12.26 -5.90
CA ASN A 8 -17.89 10.87 -5.87
C ASN A 8 -18.24 10.32 -7.26
N GLU A 9 -17.61 10.83 -8.32
CA GLU A 9 -17.81 10.37 -9.70
C GLU A 9 -16.98 9.13 -10.05
N PHE A 10 -16.03 8.74 -9.18
CA PHE A 10 -15.19 7.56 -9.35
C PHE A 10 -15.26 6.69 -8.10
N GLY A 11 -16.02 5.61 -8.18
CA GLY A 11 -16.26 4.70 -7.06
C GLY A 11 -15.84 3.26 -7.37
N THR A 12 -16.47 2.31 -6.68
CA THR A 12 -16.16 0.88 -6.76
C THR A 12 -16.21 0.35 -8.19
N ASN A 13 -17.27 0.64 -8.91
CA ASN A 13 -17.49 0.08 -10.24
C ASN A 13 -16.53 0.67 -11.27
N GLU A 14 -16.31 1.98 -11.22
CA GLU A 14 -15.39 2.71 -12.08
C GLU A 14 -13.96 2.25 -11.87
N PHE A 15 -13.54 2.07 -10.61
CA PHE A 15 -12.22 1.55 -10.28
C PHE A 15 -12.02 0.13 -10.77
N VAL A 16 -13.00 -0.77 -10.58
CA VAL A 16 -12.93 -2.14 -11.09
C VAL A 16 -12.86 -2.17 -12.61
N ALA A 17 -13.68 -1.34 -13.29
CA ALA A 17 -13.66 -1.23 -14.76
C ALA A 17 -12.28 -0.75 -15.25
N PHE A 18 -11.70 0.26 -14.59
CA PHE A 18 -10.34 0.73 -14.87
C PHE A 18 -9.31 -0.39 -14.66
N ALA A 19 -9.32 -1.06 -13.50
CA ALA A 19 -8.38 -2.14 -13.20
C ALA A 19 -8.44 -3.27 -14.24
N ARG A 20 -9.64 -3.68 -14.66
CA ARG A 20 -9.82 -4.69 -15.70
C ARG A 20 -9.32 -4.22 -17.07
N LYS A 21 -9.55 -2.94 -17.40
CA LYS A 21 -9.07 -2.36 -18.68
C LYS A 21 -7.55 -2.34 -18.78
N VAL A 22 -6.85 -2.07 -17.68
CA VAL A 22 -5.37 -2.07 -17.64
C VAL A 22 -4.77 -3.44 -17.29
N GLY A 23 -5.59 -4.46 -17.04
CA GLY A 23 -5.14 -5.83 -16.78
C GLY A 23 -4.53 -6.04 -15.40
N THR A 24 -4.96 -5.27 -14.37
CA THR A 24 -4.47 -5.39 -13.00
C THR A 24 -5.54 -5.93 -12.05
N GLU A 25 -5.12 -6.53 -10.94
CA GLU A 25 -6.02 -6.95 -9.87
C GLU A 25 -6.35 -5.77 -8.94
N PRO A 26 -7.63 -5.49 -8.67
CA PRO A 26 -8.02 -4.46 -7.72
C PRO A 26 -7.76 -4.91 -6.27
N TYR A 27 -7.30 -3.95 -5.46
CA TYR A 27 -7.11 -4.08 -4.03
C TYR A 27 -7.88 -2.94 -3.33
N PHE A 28 -8.77 -3.29 -2.41
CA PHE A 28 -9.57 -2.35 -1.64
C PHE A 28 -9.20 -2.37 -0.16
N ALA A 29 -9.09 -1.21 0.47
CA ALA A 29 -8.95 -1.06 1.92
C ALA A 29 -10.30 -0.65 2.54
N VAL A 30 -10.84 -1.47 3.45
CA VAL A 30 -12.09 -1.15 4.15
C VAL A 30 -11.84 -0.10 5.24
N ASN A 31 -12.83 0.76 5.48
CA ASN A 31 -12.73 1.76 6.54
C ASN A 31 -12.92 1.12 7.92
N LEU A 32 -11.83 0.83 8.62
CA LEU A 32 -11.86 0.41 10.03
C LEU A 32 -11.59 1.56 11.02
N GLY A 33 -11.36 2.78 10.55
CA GLY A 33 -11.26 3.96 11.40
C GLY A 33 -12.64 4.39 11.91
N THR A 34 -13.38 5.07 11.05
CA THR A 34 -14.72 5.60 11.33
C THR A 34 -15.85 4.66 10.94
N GLY A 35 -15.59 3.68 10.06
CA GLY A 35 -16.56 2.70 9.61
C GLY A 35 -16.71 1.49 10.54
N SER A 36 -17.77 0.74 10.32
CA SER A 36 -18.09 -0.47 11.06
C SER A 36 -17.61 -1.73 10.33
N ILE A 37 -17.48 -2.85 11.06
CA ILE A 37 -17.18 -4.15 10.47
C ILE A 37 -18.31 -4.67 9.57
N VAL A 38 -19.54 -4.20 9.79
CA VAL A 38 -20.70 -4.53 8.96
C VAL A 38 -20.62 -3.82 7.61
N GLU A 39 -20.19 -2.56 7.57
CA GLU A 39 -19.95 -1.85 6.31
C GLU A 39 -18.82 -2.53 5.50
N ALA A 40 -17.76 -2.97 6.15
CA ALA A 40 -16.69 -3.73 5.52
C ALA A 40 -17.22 -5.03 4.87
N GLN A 41 -18.03 -5.79 5.59
CA GLN A 41 -18.69 -7.00 5.07
C GLN A 41 -19.66 -6.66 3.91
N SER A 42 -20.44 -5.60 4.04
CA SER A 42 -21.39 -5.16 3.01
C SER A 42 -20.70 -4.81 1.69
N TRP A 43 -19.50 -4.23 1.76
CA TRP A 43 -18.71 -3.96 0.55
C TRP A 43 -18.18 -5.24 -0.10
N VAL A 44 -17.75 -6.24 0.70
CA VAL A 44 -17.41 -7.57 0.19
C VAL A 44 -18.63 -8.25 -0.45
N GLU A 45 -19.80 -8.15 0.17
CA GLU A 45 -21.06 -8.67 -0.37
C GLU A 45 -21.39 -8.03 -1.72
N TYR A 46 -21.32 -6.69 -1.80
CA TYR A 46 -21.52 -5.96 -3.05
C TYR A 46 -20.59 -6.46 -4.17
N CYS A 47 -19.31 -6.67 -3.85
CA CYS A 47 -18.31 -7.02 -4.85
C CYS A 47 -18.32 -8.51 -5.24
N ASN A 48 -18.56 -9.41 -4.29
CA ASN A 48 -18.21 -10.82 -4.46
C ASN A 48 -19.40 -11.79 -4.40
N VAL A 49 -20.54 -11.39 -3.85
CA VAL A 49 -21.71 -12.28 -3.80
C VAL A 49 -22.52 -12.14 -5.11
N LYS A 50 -22.93 -13.27 -5.69
CA LYS A 50 -23.59 -13.28 -7.00
C LYS A 50 -24.97 -12.62 -6.96
N GLU A 51 -25.85 -13.11 -6.10
CA GLU A 51 -27.26 -12.70 -6.02
C GLU A 51 -27.87 -13.05 -4.66
N GLY A 52 -29.03 -12.49 -4.34
CA GLY A 52 -29.83 -12.78 -3.16
C GLY A 52 -29.73 -11.71 -2.06
N PRO A 53 -28.56 -11.50 -1.41
CA PRO A 53 -28.41 -10.47 -0.40
C PRO A 53 -28.54 -9.05 -0.96
N TYR A 54 -28.86 -8.10 -0.07
CA TYR A 54 -29.18 -6.72 -0.45
C TYR A 54 -28.10 -6.02 -1.29
N TYR A 55 -26.84 -6.10 -0.91
CA TYR A 55 -25.76 -5.41 -1.62
C TYR A 55 -25.39 -6.10 -2.93
N ALA A 56 -25.54 -7.41 -3.04
CA ALA A 56 -25.41 -8.11 -4.31
C ALA A 56 -26.49 -7.65 -5.30
N GLU A 57 -27.75 -7.52 -4.84
CA GLU A 57 -28.83 -7.01 -5.68
C GLU A 57 -28.66 -5.52 -6.01
N LEU A 58 -28.08 -4.72 -5.10
CA LEU A 58 -27.74 -3.33 -5.36
C LEU A 58 -26.72 -3.20 -6.50
N ARG A 59 -25.62 -4.01 -6.47
CA ARG A 59 -24.67 -4.08 -7.60
C ARG A 59 -25.36 -4.38 -8.91
N ARG A 60 -26.26 -5.37 -8.91
CA ARG A 60 -27.02 -5.76 -10.12
C ARG A 60 -27.89 -4.61 -10.64
N LYS A 61 -28.54 -3.87 -9.75
CA LYS A 61 -29.29 -2.65 -10.10
C LYS A 61 -28.41 -1.54 -10.66
N HIS A 62 -27.15 -1.46 -10.25
CA HIS A 62 -26.16 -0.54 -10.80
C HIS A 62 -25.63 -0.98 -12.18
N GLY A 63 -26.16 -2.06 -12.77
CA GLY A 63 -25.81 -2.52 -14.12
C GLY A 63 -24.69 -3.58 -14.16
N TYR A 64 -24.30 -4.12 -13.00
CA TYR A 64 -23.25 -5.14 -12.90
C TYR A 64 -23.84 -6.47 -12.41
N PRO A 65 -24.41 -7.31 -13.30
CA PRO A 65 -25.10 -8.54 -12.89
C PRO A 65 -24.15 -9.59 -12.30
N GLU A 66 -22.92 -9.68 -12.81
CA GLU A 66 -21.92 -10.60 -12.31
C GLU A 66 -21.05 -9.98 -11.18
N PRO A 67 -20.57 -10.77 -10.21
CA PRO A 67 -19.69 -10.27 -9.15
C PRO A 67 -18.36 -9.77 -9.71
N HIS A 68 -17.80 -8.76 -9.05
CA HIS A 68 -16.50 -8.22 -9.39
C HIS A 68 -15.35 -9.16 -9.02
N ASN A 69 -15.58 -10.09 -8.07
CA ASN A 69 -14.61 -11.07 -7.59
C ASN A 69 -13.32 -10.42 -7.07
N ILE A 70 -13.45 -9.43 -6.21
CA ILE A 70 -12.32 -8.75 -5.60
C ILE A 70 -11.61 -9.69 -4.62
N LYS A 71 -10.33 -9.91 -4.87
CA LYS A 71 -9.52 -10.85 -4.12
C LYS A 71 -8.81 -10.24 -2.91
N TYR A 72 -8.31 -9.02 -3.03
CA TYR A 72 -7.45 -8.39 -2.03
C TYR A 72 -8.18 -7.30 -1.26
N TRP A 73 -8.13 -7.39 0.10
CA TRP A 73 -8.84 -6.49 0.99
C TRP A 73 -7.96 -6.08 2.17
N GLY A 74 -7.69 -4.80 2.30
CA GLY A 74 -7.02 -4.20 3.45
C GLY A 74 -7.98 -4.02 4.62
N LEU A 75 -7.53 -4.40 5.79
CA LEU A 75 -8.23 -4.21 7.07
C LEU A 75 -7.90 -2.83 7.66
N GLY A 76 -8.42 -1.78 7.05
CA GLY A 76 -8.08 -0.40 7.36
C GLY A 76 -6.84 0.07 6.62
N ASN A 77 -6.48 1.35 6.82
CA ASN A 77 -5.29 2.00 6.27
C ASN A 77 -4.63 2.86 7.33
N GLU A 78 -3.32 2.74 7.54
CA GLU A 78 -2.53 3.54 8.49
C GLU A 78 -3.16 3.66 9.88
N MET A 79 -3.68 2.55 10.39
CA MET A 79 -4.43 2.53 11.66
C MET A 79 -3.57 2.86 12.89
N ASP A 80 -2.24 2.87 12.73
CA ASP A 80 -1.24 3.29 13.71
C ASP A 80 -0.99 4.81 13.72
N GLY A 81 -1.40 5.53 12.67
CA GLY A 81 -1.07 6.93 12.45
C GLY A 81 -2.04 7.89 13.13
N ASP A 82 -1.52 8.86 13.89
CA ASP A 82 -2.31 9.89 14.59
C ASP A 82 -2.94 10.92 13.64
N TRP A 83 -2.55 10.93 12.37
CA TRP A 83 -3.19 11.71 11.31
C TRP A 83 -4.46 11.05 10.75
N GLN A 84 -4.71 9.78 11.03
CA GLN A 84 -5.89 9.05 10.55
C GLN A 84 -7.08 9.19 11.49
N MET A 85 -8.24 9.46 10.93
CA MET A 85 -9.49 9.44 11.70
C MET A 85 -9.80 8.01 12.16
N GLY A 86 -9.94 7.85 13.47
CA GLY A 86 -10.19 6.54 14.07
C GLY A 86 -8.94 5.71 14.30
N GLN A 87 -7.77 6.36 14.45
CA GLN A 87 -6.54 5.73 14.95
C GLN A 87 -6.85 4.88 16.20
N LEU A 88 -6.18 3.75 16.32
CA LEU A 88 -6.34 2.80 17.41
C LEU A 88 -4.99 2.45 18.06
N SER A 89 -5.03 1.93 19.29
CA SER A 89 -3.90 1.16 19.80
C SER A 89 -3.74 -0.16 19.01
N ALA A 90 -2.57 -0.77 19.04
CA ALA A 90 -2.34 -2.05 18.36
C ALA A 90 -3.32 -3.14 18.84
N GLU A 91 -3.59 -3.18 20.14
CA GLU A 91 -4.50 -4.14 20.78
C GLU A 91 -5.96 -3.93 20.35
N ASP A 92 -6.41 -2.68 20.27
CA ASP A 92 -7.78 -2.37 19.85
C ASP A 92 -7.97 -2.57 18.36
N TYR A 93 -6.95 -2.24 17.56
CA TYR A 93 -6.95 -2.57 16.14
C TYR A 93 -7.06 -4.08 15.91
N VAL A 94 -6.27 -4.90 16.63
CA VAL A 94 -6.34 -6.38 16.54
C VAL A 94 -7.75 -6.89 16.84
N LYS A 95 -8.42 -6.38 17.87
CA LYS A 95 -9.80 -6.78 18.20
C LYS A 95 -10.76 -6.47 17.05
N LYS A 96 -10.73 -5.24 16.52
CA LYS A 96 -11.60 -4.78 15.43
C LYS A 96 -11.32 -5.51 14.13
N ALA A 97 -10.05 -5.62 13.73
CA ALA A 97 -9.61 -6.26 12.50
C ALA A 97 -9.93 -7.77 12.49
N ARG A 98 -9.81 -8.45 13.64
CA ARG A 98 -10.17 -9.86 13.77
C ARG A 98 -11.65 -10.11 13.49
N GLU A 99 -12.54 -9.31 14.08
CA GLU A 99 -13.97 -9.46 13.85
C GLU A 99 -14.35 -9.08 12.41
N ALA A 100 -13.73 -8.05 11.84
CA ALA A 100 -13.88 -7.72 10.42
C ALA A 100 -13.44 -8.89 9.52
N ALA A 101 -12.27 -9.47 9.78
CA ALA A 101 -11.73 -10.59 9.02
C ALA A 101 -12.67 -11.82 9.04
N LYS A 102 -13.24 -12.15 10.21
CA LYS A 102 -14.21 -13.24 10.35
C LYS A 102 -15.46 -12.98 9.52
N LEU A 103 -16.01 -11.77 9.64
CA LEU A 103 -17.26 -11.40 8.96
C LEU A 103 -17.07 -11.30 7.45
N MET A 104 -15.99 -10.69 6.97
CA MET A 104 -15.68 -10.59 5.54
C MET A 104 -15.46 -11.97 4.91
N ARG A 105 -14.72 -12.87 5.59
CA ARG A 105 -14.52 -14.24 5.10
C ARG A 105 -15.75 -15.14 5.18
N SER A 106 -16.68 -14.89 6.08
CA SER A 106 -17.96 -15.60 6.07
C SER A 106 -18.80 -15.28 4.83
N THR A 107 -18.58 -14.10 4.26
CA THR A 107 -19.25 -13.63 3.04
C THR A 107 -18.53 -14.10 1.77
N SER A 108 -17.19 -14.07 1.76
CA SER A 108 -16.35 -14.51 0.64
C SER A 108 -15.08 -15.21 1.17
N PRO A 109 -15.09 -16.56 1.26
CA PRO A 109 -14.05 -17.33 1.96
C PRO A 109 -12.64 -17.23 1.36
N ASP A 110 -12.54 -17.01 0.05
CA ASP A 110 -11.27 -17.06 -0.70
C ASP A 110 -10.52 -15.74 -0.76
N ILE A 111 -11.05 -14.68 -0.15
CA ILE A 111 -10.39 -13.37 -0.14
C ILE A 111 -9.08 -13.41 0.64
N LYS A 112 -8.16 -12.55 0.20
CA LYS A 112 -6.88 -12.30 0.84
C LYS A 112 -6.96 -11.04 1.67
N LEU A 113 -6.63 -11.17 2.95
CA LEU A 113 -6.73 -10.08 3.92
C LEU A 113 -5.35 -9.53 4.25
N ILE A 114 -5.24 -8.22 4.17
CA ILE A 114 -4.03 -7.45 4.44
C ILE A 114 -4.26 -6.64 5.71
N ALA A 115 -3.49 -6.90 6.77
CA ALA A 115 -3.55 -6.09 7.99
C ALA A 115 -2.77 -4.79 7.80
N SER A 116 -3.28 -3.68 8.36
CA SER A 116 -2.55 -2.43 8.46
C SER A 116 -1.36 -2.60 9.42
N GLY A 117 -0.18 -2.75 8.88
CA GLY A 117 1.08 -2.73 9.62
C GLY A 117 1.56 -1.30 9.89
N SER A 118 2.84 -1.14 10.20
CA SER A 118 3.38 0.19 10.51
C SER A 118 3.48 1.08 9.28
N SER A 119 2.98 2.30 9.42
CA SER A 119 2.99 3.33 8.38
C SER A 119 4.04 4.42 8.61
N ASN A 120 4.59 4.53 9.83
CA ASN A 120 5.57 5.55 10.17
C ASN A 120 6.64 4.98 11.12
N TYR A 121 7.90 5.36 10.86
CA TYR A 121 9.06 4.97 11.65
C TYR A 121 9.74 6.17 12.32
N SER A 122 9.18 7.38 12.16
CA SER A 122 9.76 8.63 12.65
C SER A 122 8.97 9.27 13.80
N GLY A 123 7.80 8.72 14.15
CA GLY A 123 6.92 9.24 15.19
C GLY A 123 5.62 8.43 15.27
N GLY A 124 4.78 8.70 16.28
CA GLY A 124 3.54 7.97 16.51
C GLY A 124 3.73 6.67 17.29
N ALA A 125 3.02 5.62 16.91
CA ALA A 125 3.14 4.32 17.54
C ALA A 125 4.54 3.70 17.27
N ASP A 126 5.06 2.94 18.24
CA ASP A 126 6.29 2.16 18.03
C ASP A 126 6.02 1.11 16.92
N PRO A 127 6.68 1.23 15.76
CA PRO A 127 6.40 0.37 14.61
C PRO A 127 6.74 -1.11 14.89
N TYR A 128 7.70 -1.38 15.75
CA TYR A 128 8.09 -2.75 16.08
C TYR A 128 7.09 -3.40 17.03
N HIS A 129 6.63 -2.67 18.04
CA HIS A 129 5.56 -3.11 18.92
C HIS A 129 4.25 -3.31 18.14
N TRP A 130 3.91 -2.35 17.27
CA TRP A 130 2.73 -2.42 16.41
C TRP A 130 2.73 -3.70 15.58
N ASN A 131 3.76 -3.90 14.76
CA ASN A 131 3.85 -5.05 13.85
C ASN A 131 3.86 -6.38 14.62
N ALA A 132 4.57 -6.48 15.74
CA ALA A 132 4.61 -7.69 16.55
C ALA A 132 3.23 -8.03 17.14
N THR A 133 2.50 -7.03 17.65
CA THR A 133 1.15 -7.19 18.21
C THR A 133 0.15 -7.62 17.14
N ILE A 134 0.21 -6.99 15.95
CA ILE A 134 -0.64 -7.32 14.80
C ILE A 134 -0.42 -8.77 14.35
N LEU A 135 0.83 -9.16 14.14
CA LEU A 135 1.17 -10.51 13.69
C LEU A 135 0.75 -11.60 14.69
N ALA A 136 0.96 -11.35 15.99
CA ALA A 136 0.54 -12.27 17.04
C ALA A 136 -0.99 -12.33 17.14
N GLY A 137 -1.67 -11.19 17.15
CA GLY A 137 -3.10 -11.07 17.39
C GLY A 137 -3.98 -11.48 16.23
N LEU A 138 -3.50 -11.33 14.98
CA LEU A 138 -4.21 -11.71 13.77
C LEU A 138 -3.70 -13.00 13.12
N LYS A 139 -2.92 -13.76 13.85
CA LYS A 139 -2.41 -15.07 13.42
C LYS A 139 -3.55 -15.96 12.90
N GLY A 140 -3.42 -16.43 11.65
CA GLY A 140 -4.42 -17.26 10.98
C GLY A 140 -5.59 -16.49 10.36
N TYR A 141 -5.71 -15.17 10.60
CA TYR A 141 -6.74 -14.32 10.04
C TYR A 141 -6.30 -13.51 8.81
N ILE A 142 -5.00 -13.31 8.64
CA ILE A 142 -4.45 -12.48 7.57
C ILE A 142 -3.54 -13.28 6.64
N ASP A 143 -3.38 -12.78 5.42
CA ASP A 143 -2.47 -13.31 4.40
C ASP A 143 -1.27 -12.36 4.19
N TYR A 144 -1.42 -11.07 4.52
CA TYR A 144 -0.39 -10.05 4.38
C TYR A 144 -0.38 -9.10 5.58
N ILE A 145 0.78 -8.49 5.82
CA ILE A 145 0.93 -7.29 6.63
C ILE A 145 1.39 -6.15 5.71
N ALA A 146 0.67 -5.03 5.74
CA ALA A 146 0.99 -3.81 5.01
C ALA A 146 2.11 -3.03 5.68
N LEU A 147 2.99 -2.43 4.90
CA LEU A 147 4.02 -1.50 5.38
C LEU A 147 4.07 -0.29 4.45
N HIS A 148 4.27 0.90 5.02
CA HIS A 148 4.39 2.13 4.26
C HIS A 148 5.76 2.78 4.45
N MET A 149 6.26 3.45 3.41
CA MET A 149 7.49 4.22 3.50
C MET A 149 7.52 5.36 2.49
N TYR A 150 7.60 6.58 3.02
CA TYR A 150 7.89 7.77 2.23
C TYR A 150 9.24 8.36 2.63
N VAL A 151 10.03 8.77 1.64
CA VAL A 151 11.36 9.33 1.85
C VAL A 151 11.52 10.66 1.12
N GLY A 152 12.53 11.43 1.52
CA GLY A 152 12.85 12.69 0.86
C GLY A 152 14.24 13.17 1.16
N ASN A 153 14.80 14.00 0.27
CA ASN A 153 16.12 14.60 0.44
C ASN A 153 16.03 15.89 1.26
N TYR A 154 15.56 15.78 2.51
CA TYR A 154 15.39 16.94 3.43
C TYR A 154 16.69 17.64 3.82
N ARG A 155 17.84 16.97 3.66
CA ARG A 155 19.16 17.46 4.07
C ARG A 155 20.00 17.94 2.89
N ASP A 156 19.46 17.89 1.67
CA ASP A 156 20.18 18.15 0.42
C ASP A 156 21.49 17.36 0.34
N ASN A 157 21.44 16.09 0.75
CA ASN A 157 22.56 15.16 0.72
C ASN A 157 22.25 14.00 -0.23
N TYR A 158 22.78 14.08 -1.43
CA TYR A 158 22.58 13.11 -2.50
C TYR A 158 22.89 11.67 -2.10
N TYR A 159 24.02 11.44 -1.45
CA TYR A 159 24.45 10.07 -1.09
C TYR A 159 23.62 9.46 0.03
N ASP A 160 23.26 10.24 1.05
CA ASP A 160 22.35 9.78 2.10
C ASP A 160 20.97 9.46 1.53
N PHE A 161 20.48 10.29 0.60
CA PHE A 161 19.20 10.09 -0.02
C PHE A 161 19.17 8.81 -0.87
N LEU A 162 20.20 8.58 -1.69
CA LEU A 162 20.32 7.35 -2.48
C LEU A 162 20.45 6.08 -1.63
N ALA A 163 20.85 6.20 -0.36
CA ALA A 163 20.95 5.08 0.57
C ALA A 163 19.62 4.76 1.29
N THR A 164 18.61 5.60 1.18
CA THR A 164 17.31 5.39 1.88
C THR A 164 16.65 4.04 1.59
N PRO A 165 16.78 3.41 0.40
CA PRO A 165 16.25 2.07 0.16
C PRO A 165 16.82 0.98 1.09
N LEU A 166 18.00 1.18 1.70
CA LEU A 166 18.55 0.25 2.69
C LEU A 166 17.69 0.17 3.94
N GLN A 167 16.99 1.25 4.31
CA GLN A 167 16.02 1.23 5.42
C GLN A 167 14.82 0.34 5.11
N MET A 168 14.34 0.34 3.87
CA MET A 168 13.26 -0.55 3.44
C MET A 168 13.68 -2.02 3.54
N ASP A 169 14.91 -2.31 3.13
CA ASP A 169 15.49 -3.66 3.23
C ASP A 169 15.59 -4.10 4.70
N GLU A 170 16.14 -3.26 5.57
CA GLU A 170 16.23 -3.52 7.03
C GLU A 170 14.85 -3.79 7.65
N ARG A 171 13.85 -2.94 7.37
CA ARG A 171 12.49 -3.09 7.87
C ARG A 171 11.83 -4.36 7.36
N THR A 172 12.05 -4.69 6.10
CA THR A 172 11.59 -5.96 5.49
C THR A 172 12.16 -7.16 6.24
N GLN A 173 13.46 -7.18 6.53
CA GLN A 173 14.10 -8.28 7.26
C GLN A 173 13.61 -8.38 8.70
N ILE A 174 13.41 -7.26 9.40
CA ILE A 174 12.85 -7.24 10.76
C ILE A 174 11.44 -7.84 10.78
N VAL A 175 10.56 -7.38 9.90
CA VAL A 175 9.16 -7.87 9.84
C VAL A 175 9.12 -9.34 9.38
N LYS A 176 9.99 -9.75 8.44
CA LYS A 176 10.16 -11.16 8.08
C LYS A 176 10.51 -12.03 9.29
N GLY A 177 11.44 -11.56 10.14
CA GLY A 177 11.79 -12.24 11.39
C GLY A 177 10.59 -12.36 12.34
N MET A 178 9.78 -11.32 12.47
CA MET A 178 8.55 -11.35 13.28
C MET A 178 7.52 -12.36 12.72
N ILE A 179 7.30 -12.39 11.41
CA ILE A 179 6.41 -13.36 10.75
C ILE A 179 6.86 -14.79 11.05
N LEU A 180 8.15 -15.07 10.91
CA LEU A 180 8.73 -16.40 11.17
C LEU A 180 8.58 -16.81 12.64
N ARG A 181 8.71 -15.86 13.57
CA ARG A 181 8.50 -16.12 15.01
C ARG A 181 7.09 -16.62 15.31
N GLU A 182 6.09 -16.08 14.63
CA GLU A 182 4.69 -16.40 14.94
C GLU A 182 4.28 -17.81 14.52
N LYS A 183 5.00 -18.47 13.62
CA LYS A 183 4.71 -19.84 13.15
C LYS A 183 3.23 -20.04 12.81
N SER A 184 2.67 -19.11 12.04
CA SER A 184 1.27 -19.19 11.60
C SER A 184 1.09 -20.40 10.67
N TYR A 185 -0.01 -21.13 10.81
CA TYR A 185 -0.39 -22.19 9.87
C TYR A 185 -0.79 -21.64 8.49
N ARG A 186 -1.21 -20.38 8.43
CA ARG A 186 -1.44 -19.62 7.19
C ARG A 186 -0.20 -18.81 6.90
N PRO A 187 0.40 -18.93 5.72
CA PRO A 187 1.51 -18.05 5.33
C PRO A 187 1.08 -16.58 5.39
N VAL A 188 1.95 -15.76 5.94
CA VAL A 188 1.79 -14.29 5.94
C VAL A 188 2.95 -13.70 5.16
N TYR A 189 2.65 -12.80 4.24
CA TYR A 189 3.60 -12.10 3.40
C TYR A 189 3.63 -10.59 3.70
N ILE A 190 4.61 -9.89 3.19
CA ILE A 190 4.70 -8.44 3.29
C ILE A 190 4.10 -7.82 2.02
N ALA A 191 3.26 -6.81 2.22
CA ALA A 191 2.80 -5.88 1.22
C ALA A 191 3.41 -4.50 1.50
N TRP A 192 4.31 -4.01 0.65
CA TRP A 192 4.68 -2.60 0.62
C TRP A 192 3.64 -1.85 -0.21
N ASP A 193 2.45 -1.68 0.37
CA ASP A 193 1.29 -1.19 -0.37
C ASP A 193 1.18 0.33 -0.44
N GLU A 194 2.09 1.04 0.26
CA GLU A 194 2.40 2.44 -0.03
C GLU A 194 3.90 2.69 0.07
N TYR A 195 4.52 3.20 -0.99
CA TYR A 195 5.89 3.70 -0.97
C TYR A 195 6.08 4.77 -2.05
N ASN A 196 6.85 5.80 -1.74
CA ASN A 196 7.28 6.79 -2.73
C ASN A 196 8.37 7.71 -2.17
N VAL A 197 8.90 8.58 -3.01
CA VAL A 197 9.55 9.83 -2.65
C VAL A 197 8.48 10.90 -2.51
N TRP A 198 8.45 11.59 -1.37
CA TRP A 198 7.50 12.68 -1.15
C TRP A 198 8.02 13.65 -0.09
N TYR A 199 8.49 14.83 -0.48
CA TYR A 199 9.03 15.82 0.46
C TYR A 199 8.92 17.27 0.02
N ARG A 200 8.76 17.57 -1.28
CA ARG A 200 8.65 18.94 -1.80
C ARG A 200 7.21 19.46 -1.65
N ALA A 201 6.23 18.69 -2.08
CA ALA A 201 4.81 19.04 -2.04
C ALA A 201 4.16 18.64 -0.70
N ARG A 202 4.67 19.15 0.44
CA ARG A 202 4.16 18.81 1.78
C ARG A 202 3.62 19.98 2.59
N SER A 203 3.71 21.20 2.10
CA SER A 203 3.33 22.40 2.85
C SER A 203 2.86 23.52 1.93
N GLY A 204 2.21 24.54 2.53
CA GLY A 204 1.75 25.74 1.81
C GLY A 204 0.66 25.44 0.79
N ASP A 205 0.72 26.11 -0.35
CA ASP A 205 -0.25 25.96 -1.44
C ASP A 205 -0.16 24.60 -2.13
N ASP A 206 0.93 23.86 -1.93
CA ASP A 206 1.14 22.53 -2.51
C ASP A 206 0.24 21.45 -1.90
N VAL A 207 -0.44 21.73 -0.80
CA VAL A 207 -1.32 20.75 -0.11
C VAL A 207 -2.81 21.10 -0.21
N VAL A 208 -3.15 22.16 -0.90
CA VAL A 208 -4.54 22.65 -1.03
C VAL A 208 -4.86 22.99 -2.48
N GLY A 209 -6.05 22.64 -2.93
CA GLY A 209 -6.57 22.97 -4.24
C GLY A 209 -6.48 21.84 -5.26
N THR A 210 -6.78 22.17 -6.52
CA THR A 210 -6.91 21.19 -7.62
C THR A 210 -5.60 20.53 -8.03
N ARG A 211 -4.46 21.11 -7.65
CA ARG A 211 -3.10 20.60 -7.94
C ARG A 211 -2.35 20.23 -6.66
N ALA A 212 -3.08 19.95 -5.59
CA ALA A 212 -2.49 19.57 -4.31
C ALA A 212 -1.66 18.30 -4.45
N LEU A 213 -0.48 18.30 -3.81
CA LEU A 213 0.43 17.17 -3.74
C LEU A 213 0.99 16.70 -5.10
N GLU A 214 1.00 17.57 -6.10
CA GLU A 214 1.69 17.32 -7.37
C GLU A 214 3.21 17.44 -7.18
N GLU A 215 3.83 16.38 -6.68
CA GLU A 215 5.29 16.29 -6.49
C GLU A 215 6.02 16.32 -7.84
N ARG A 216 7.15 17.02 -7.92
CA ARG A 216 8.00 17.05 -9.11
C ARG A 216 9.25 16.21 -8.88
N TYR A 217 9.48 15.26 -9.76
CA TYR A 217 10.54 14.29 -9.64
C TYR A 217 11.72 14.55 -10.58
N ASN A 218 12.93 14.31 -10.08
CA ASN A 218 14.18 14.40 -10.81
C ASN A 218 14.87 13.03 -10.93
N LEU A 219 16.12 12.98 -11.36
CA LEU A 219 16.86 11.73 -11.54
C LEU A 219 17.20 11.05 -10.21
N GLU A 220 17.52 11.79 -9.15
CA GLU A 220 17.82 11.18 -7.85
C GLU A 220 16.62 10.44 -7.27
N ASP A 221 15.40 10.99 -7.45
CA ASP A 221 14.16 10.34 -7.05
C ASP A 221 13.97 9.02 -7.80
N ALA A 222 14.23 9.00 -9.12
CA ALA A 222 14.15 7.80 -9.94
C ALA A 222 15.14 6.72 -9.49
N LEU A 223 16.35 7.10 -9.08
CA LEU A 223 17.35 6.18 -8.53
C LEU A 223 16.92 5.60 -7.19
N VAL A 224 16.30 6.38 -6.31
CA VAL A 224 15.72 5.90 -5.05
C VAL A 224 14.59 4.90 -5.32
N ILE A 225 13.67 5.21 -6.25
CA ILE A 225 12.61 4.27 -6.65
C ILE A 225 13.21 2.98 -7.20
N THR A 226 14.28 3.05 -8.01
CA THR A 226 15.01 1.88 -8.47
C THR A 226 15.55 1.05 -7.29
N GLY A 227 16.07 1.70 -6.27
CA GLY A 227 16.54 1.06 -5.04
C GLY A 227 15.43 0.32 -4.29
N PHE A 228 14.22 0.89 -4.19
CA PHE A 228 13.05 0.21 -3.63
C PHE A 228 12.65 -1.02 -4.45
N LEU A 229 12.59 -0.91 -5.77
CA LEU A 229 12.28 -2.03 -6.65
C LEU A 229 13.31 -3.16 -6.51
N ASN A 230 14.60 -2.83 -6.42
CA ASN A 230 15.66 -3.81 -6.14
C ASN A 230 15.48 -4.48 -4.76
N CYS A 231 15.05 -3.74 -3.73
CA CYS A 231 14.73 -4.31 -2.43
C CYS A 231 13.62 -5.36 -2.54
N PHE A 232 12.54 -5.07 -3.27
CA PHE A 232 11.44 -6.02 -3.47
C PHE A 232 11.89 -7.29 -4.19
N VAL A 233 12.74 -7.17 -5.21
CA VAL A 233 13.28 -8.33 -5.93
C VAL A 233 14.17 -9.18 -5.03
N ARG A 234 15.07 -8.56 -4.25
CA ARG A 234 15.91 -9.31 -3.30
C ARG A 234 15.11 -10.04 -2.23
N ASN A 235 13.97 -9.50 -1.84
CA ASN A 235 13.08 -10.04 -0.82
C ASN A 235 11.83 -10.71 -1.41
N ALA A 236 11.89 -11.19 -2.65
CA ALA A 236 10.74 -11.78 -3.34
C ALA A 236 10.20 -13.06 -2.70
N ASP A 237 10.94 -13.67 -1.77
CA ASP A 237 10.48 -14.79 -0.96
C ASP A 237 9.39 -14.37 0.04
N ILE A 238 9.44 -13.14 0.55
CA ILE A 238 8.51 -12.61 1.57
C ILE A 238 7.68 -11.42 1.08
N VAL A 239 8.21 -10.55 0.23
CA VAL A 239 7.46 -9.43 -0.37
C VAL A 239 6.70 -9.93 -1.58
N LYS A 240 5.37 -9.95 -1.51
CA LYS A 240 4.51 -10.46 -2.57
C LYS A 240 3.58 -9.39 -3.16
N MET A 241 3.65 -8.18 -2.66
CA MET A 241 2.89 -7.03 -3.16
C MET A 241 3.70 -5.76 -2.94
N ALA A 242 3.70 -4.88 -3.95
CA ALA A 242 4.29 -3.55 -3.86
C ALA A 242 3.47 -2.58 -4.71
N ASN A 243 2.86 -1.58 -4.08
CA ASN A 243 1.97 -0.61 -4.72
C ASN A 243 2.52 0.80 -4.48
N MET A 244 2.95 1.46 -5.55
CA MET A 244 3.38 2.85 -5.44
C MET A 244 2.19 3.77 -5.18
N ALA A 245 2.31 4.70 -4.27
CA ALA A 245 1.35 5.75 -4.01
C ALA A 245 1.87 7.09 -4.58
N GLN A 246 1.19 7.71 -5.61
CA GLN A 246 0.01 7.23 -6.27
C GLN A 246 0.27 7.07 -7.78
N LEU A 247 -0.78 6.95 -8.60
CA LEU A 247 -0.58 6.66 -10.04
C LEU A 247 -0.60 7.89 -10.92
N VAL A 248 -1.59 8.78 -10.72
CA VAL A 248 -1.84 9.95 -11.58
C VAL A 248 -1.92 11.22 -10.76
N ASN A 249 -1.21 12.25 -11.16
CA ASN A 249 -1.12 13.61 -10.63
C ASN A 249 -0.56 13.68 -9.20
N VAL A 250 -1.26 13.17 -8.19
CA VAL A 250 -0.87 13.24 -6.78
C VAL A 250 0.34 12.35 -6.52
N ILE A 251 1.49 12.94 -6.17
CA ILE A 251 2.77 12.24 -5.93
C ILE A 251 3.03 11.11 -6.95
N ALA A 252 2.83 11.38 -8.23
CA ALA A 252 2.60 10.35 -9.23
C ALA A 252 3.66 10.29 -10.33
N PRO A 253 3.88 9.09 -10.92
CA PRO A 253 4.74 8.95 -12.10
C PRO A 253 4.12 9.53 -13.38
N ILE A 254 2.80 9.74 -13.42
CA ILE A 254 2.06 10.20 -14.60
C ILE A 254 1.34 11.48 -14.25
N PHE A 255 1.56 12.54 -15.04
CA PHE A 255 0.77 13.76 -15.01
C PHE A 255 -0.18 13.84 -16.20
N THR A 256 -1.39 14.32 -15.94
CA THR A 256 -2.36 14.65 -16.98
C THR A 256 -2.89 16.06 -16.76
N GLU A 257 -3.07 16.82 -17.85
CA GLU A 257 -3.70 18.13 -17.84
C GLU A 257 -4.50 18.30 -19.15
N GLY A 258 -5.83 18.30 -19.05
CA GLY A 258 -6.70 18.21 -20.23
C GLY A 258 -6.44 16.91 -21.01
N ASP A 259 -6.10 17.04 -22.29
CA ASP A 259 -5.76 15.93 -23.18
C ASP A 259 -4.26 15.59 -23.20
N ASP A 260 -3.43 16.35 -22.48
CA ASP A 260 -1.99 16.15 -22.42
C ASP A 260 -1.59 15.15 -21.34
N LEU A 261 -0.46 14.45 -21.59
CA LEU A 261 0.13 13.48 -20.66
C LEU A 261 1.64 13.69 -20.60
N PHE A 262 2.17 13.69 -19.36
CA PHE A 262 3.58 13.75 -19.09
C PHE A 262 4.03 12.63 -18.17
N LEU A 263 5.13 11.95 -18.53
CA LEU A 263 5.73 10.88 -17.72
C LEU A 263 6.91 11.44 -16.93
N GLN A 264 6.83 11.39 -15.60
CA GLN A 264 7.91 11.84 -14.72
C GLN A 264 9.07 10.83 -14.66
N THR A 265 10.21 11.27 -14.13
CA THR A 265 11.42 10.43 -14.06
C THR A 265 11.20 9.11 -13.33
N ILE A 266 10.37 9.08 -12.28
CA ILE A 266 10.04 7.87 -11.52
C ILE A 266 9.18 6.85 -12.29
N TYR A 267 8.59 7.22 -13.43
CA TYR A 267 7.87 6.29 -14.30
C TYR A 267 8.81 5.26 -14.93
N TYR A 268 9.99 5.68 -15.35
CA TYR A 268 10.89 4.84 -16.13
C TYR A 268 11.46 3.63 -15.37
N PRO A 269 11.86 3.72 -14.10
CA PRO A 269 12.20 2.53 -13.32
C PRO A 269 11.06 1.50 -13.26
N LEU A 270 9.83 1.96 -13.02
CA LEU A 270 8.65 1.09 -12.98
C LEU A 270 8.45 0.37 -14.31
N GLN A 271 8.54 1.10 -15.42
CA GLN A 271 8.45 0.53 -16.77
C GLN A 271 9.56 -0.49 -17.04
N MET A 272 10.80 -0.18 -16.66
CA MET A 272 11.95 -1.09 -16.84
C MET A 272 11.75 -2.40 -16.08
N PHE A 273 11.33 -2.31 -14.80
CA PHE A 273 11.08 -3.50 -13.98
C PHE A 273 9.87 -4.29 -14.50
N SER A 274 8.78 -3.64 -14.82
CA SER A 274 7.58 -4.28 -15.37
C SER A 274 7.85 -5.05 -16.66
N ASN A 275 8.72 -4.52 -17.51
CA ASN A 275 9.05 -5.17 -18.79
C ASN A 275 10.05 -6.32 -18.66
N ASN A 276 10.98 -6.25 -17.69
CA ASN A 276 12.15 -7.13 -17.66
C ASN A 276 12.20 -8.08 -16.45
N MET A 277 11.59 -7.71 -15.31
CA MET A 277 11.65 -8.51 -14.08
C MET A 277 10.53 -9.55 -14.06
N LYS A 278 10.70 -10.65 -14.80
CA LYS A 278 9.76 -11.77 -14.93
C LYS A 278 10.46 -13.08 -14.62
N GLY A 279 9.76 -14.00 -13.98
CA GLY A 279 10.28 -15.31 -13.60
C GLY A 279 10.82 -15.35 -12.18
N GLU A 280 12.03 -15.85 -11.98
CA GLU A 280 12.61 -16.08 -10.66
C GLU A 280 13.60 -14.98 -10.28
N SER A 281 13.59 -14.56 -9.00
CA SER A 281 14.63 -13.71 -8.44
C SER A 281 15.87 -14.55 -8.15
N LEU A 282 17.00 -14.10 -8.67
CA LEU A 282 18.29 -14.77 -8.48
C LEU A 282 19.10 -14.06 -7.39
N ASP A 283 19.84 -14.84 -6.59
CA ASP A 283 20.87 -14.28 -5.72
C ASP A 283 22.07 -13.89 -6.57
N VAL A 284 22.42 -12.60 -6.59
CA VAL A 284 23.47 -12.06 -7.43
C VAL A 284 24.57 -11.41 -6.59
N PHE A 285 25.81 -11.69 -6.96
CA PHE A 285 26.96 -10.92 -6.45
C PHE A 285 27.22 -9.73 -7.38
N VAL A 286 27.35 -8.53 -6.80
CA VAL A 286 27.67 -7.31 -7.54
C VAL A 286 28.94 -6.70 -6.95
N ASP A 287 29.99 -6.58 -7.76
CA ASP A 287 31.19 -5.81 -7.43
C ASP A 287 31.07 -4.41 -8.05
N SER A 288 30.99 -3.40 -7.20
CA SER A 288 30.84 -2.00 -7.63
C SER A 288 31.52 -1.06 -6.65
N PRO A 289 31.88 0.17 -7.06
CA PRO A 289 32.35 1.19 -6.15
C PRO A 289 31.35 1.44 -5.00
N VAL A 290 31.89 1.69 -3.82
CA VAL A 290 31.10 2.01 -2.62
C VAL A 290 31.29 3.46 -2.20
N TYR A 291 30.33 4.01 -1.49
CA TYR A 291 30.42 5.33 -0.88
C TYR A 291 29.97 5.25 0.59
N ASN A 292 30.38 6.23 1.38
CA ASN A 292 29.95 6.36 2.76
C ASN A 292 28.79 7.32 2.89
N THR A 293 27.86 6.99 3.77
CA THR A 293 26.77 7.87 4.20
C THR A 293 27.09 8.56 5.50
N SER A 294 26.33 9.58 5.86
CA SER A 294 26.32 10.10 7.23
C SER A 294 25.97 9.01 8.22
N PRO A 295 26.48 9.07 9.47
CA PRO A 295 26.08 8.12 10.50
C PRO A 295 24.56 8.18 10.68
N ARG A 296 23.92 7.06 10.56
CA ARG A 296 22.47 6.81 10.51
C ARG A 296 21.57 8.04 10.61
N PHE A 297 20.93 8.23 9.55
CA PHE A 297 19.80 9.06 9.22
C PHE A 297 18.61 8.77 10.12
#